data_d9caaadd6c0a795e98bc08095b05663c
#
_entry.id   d9caaadd6c0a795e98bc08095b05663c
#
_cell.length_a   1.000
_cell.length_b   1.000
_cell.length_c   1.000
_cell.angle_alpha   90.00
_cell.angle_beta   90.00
_cell.angle_gamma   90.00
#
_symmetry.space_group_name_H-M   'P 1'
#
loop_
_entity.id
_entity.type
_entity.pdbx_description
1 polymer ?
#
loop_
_entity_poly.entity_id
_entity_poly.type
_entity_poly.pdbx_seq_one_letter_code
_entity_poly.pdbx_strand_id
1 'polypeptide(L)'
;MFQKGTNLFFNCHNCGVGTNLGNLIKQVDPSLHKEYVLERYKSGESGFSNFKSPAFDIPAPRFDKVAKEKHFEHAEWVSKLPSGHFCIVYCTNRRFLSTMIDTLLFTPNYKKFCDALVPNHGKEITADARLVIPFYDKYNTLIGVSGRALENSDYKLRYVTLRTNESQDKLIYGMDKVNTNELVKIVEGPFDSMFLSNCVGSGDSALIQTAKLIDAENKVLIFDNEPRNKEIVKLMDDAIKLNYNVVIWPDMIEQKDINEMVMAGHNVKKIIKDNTFTGLTAKMKFIGWKRC
;
A
#
# COMPACT_ATOMS: atom_id res chain seq x y z
N MET A 1 46.93 32.23 8.73
CA MET A 1 45.60 31.99 9.28
C MET A 1 45.19 33.18 10.09
N PHE A 2 43.97 33.69 9.97
CA PHE A 2 43.49 34.86 10.73
C PHE A 2 42.02 34.61 11.15
N GLN A 3 41.59 35.25 12.23
CA GLN A 3 40.27 35.11 12.81
C GLN A 3 39.41 36.31 12.47
N LYS A 4 38.14 36.05 12.06
CA LYS A 4 37.14 37.09 11.88
C LYS A 4 35.83 36.63 12.53
N GLY A 5 35.49 37.25 13.66
CA GLY A 5 34.44 36.77 14.55
C GLY A 5 34.79 35.39 15.12
N THR A 6 33.86 34.44 15.07
CA THR A 6 34.05 33.03 15.50
C THR A 6 34.66 32.15 14.41
N ASN A 7 34.96 32.70 13.24
CA ASN A 7 35.44 31.91 12.10
C ASN A 7 36.95 32.12 11.85
N LEU A 8 37.64 31.03 11.56
CA LEU A 8 39.03 31.01 11.13
C LEU A 8 39.13 30.95 9.61
N PHE A 9 40.03 31.80 9.06
CA PHE A 9 40.31 31.85 7.64
C PHE A 9 41.77 31.57 7.37
N PHE A 10 42.02 30.90 6.25
CA PHE A 10 43.37 30.65 5.72
C PHE A 10 43.56 31.45 4.44
N ASN A 11 44.72 32.03 4.30
CA ASN A 11 45.18 32.65 3.06
C ASN A 11 46.61 32.20 2.78
N CYS A 12 46.85 31.68 1.58
CA CYS A 12 48.16 31.27 1.13
C CYS A 12 48.87 32.45 0.51
N HIS A 13 50.00 32.90 1.10
CA HIS A 13 50.78 33.99 0.57
C HIS A 13 51.52 33.66 -0.73
N ASN A 14 51.66 32.36 -1.07
CA ASN A 14 52.35 31.93 -2.27
C ASN A 14 51.44 31.85 -3.50
N CYS A 15 50.22 31.35 -3.34
CA CYS A 15 49.30 31.17 -4.48
C CYS A 15 48.03 32.02 -4.39
N GLY A 16 47.85 32.84 -3.33
CA GLY A 16 46.71 33.73 -3.16
C GLY A 16 45.40 33.07 -2.79
N VAL A 17 45.35 31.75 -2.66
CA VAL A 17 44.11 31.01 -2.31
C VAL A 17 43.70 31.33 -0.89
N GLY A 18 42.50 31.90 -0.73
CA GLY A 18 41.86 32.15 0.56
C GLY A 18 40.66 31.24 0.75
N THR A 19 40.54 30.64 1.94
CA THR A 19 39.40 29.77 2.28
C THR A 19 39.11 29.78 3.78
N ASN A 20 37.95 29.34 4.21
CA ASN A 20 37.66 29.13 5.63
C ASN A 20 38.21 27.79 6.13
N LEU A 21 38.34 27.68 7.47
CA LEU A 21 38.88 26.48 8.11
C LEU A 21 38.15 25.19 7.72
N GLY A 22 36.80 25.23 7.62
CA GLY A 22 36.00 24.06 7.24
C GLY A 22 36.33 23.55 5.82
N ASN A 23 36.46 24.47 4.85
CA ASN A 23 36.86 24.11 3.49
C ASN A 23 38.30 23.65 3.41
N LEU A 24 39.21 24.23 4.20
CA LEU A 24 40.59 23.76 4.27
C LEU A 24 40.66 22.33 4.81
N ILE A 25 40.00 22.04 5.92
CA ILE A 25 39.94 20.68 6.49
C ILE A 25 39.34 19.70 5.47
N LYS A 26 38.27 20.09 4.77
CA LYS A 26 37.64 19.24 3.75
C LYS A 26 38.60 18.86 2.62
N GLN A 27 39.47 19.75 2.24
CA GLN A 27 40.48 19.50 1.18
C GLN A 27 41.65 18.64 1.67
N VAL A 28 42.06 18.77 2.94
CA VAL A 28 43.20 18.06 3.52
C VAL A 28 42.78 16.69 4.04
N ASP A 29 41.67 16.61 4.75
CA ASP A 29 41.13 15.37 5.32
C ASP A 29 39.59 15.40 5.37
N PRO A 30 38.93 14.71 4.42
CA PRO A 30 37.47 14.64 4.39
C PRO A 30 36.82 13.93 5.59
N SER A 31 37.54 13.07 6.31
CA SER A 31 37.05 12.39 7.50
C SER A 31 37.00 13.34 8.70
N LEU A 32 38.06 14.09 8.90
CA LEU A 32 38.18 15.12 9.94
C LEU A 32 37.19 16.27 9.71
N HIS A 33 36.79 16.54 8.46
CA HIS A 33 35.77 17.53 8.14
C HIS A 33 34.40 17.17 8.74
N LYS A 34 34.03 15.90 8.78
CA LYS A 34 32.75 15.44 9.38
C LYS A 34 32.76 15.71 10.89
N GLU A 35 33.86 15.43 11.57
CA GLU A 35 34.01 15.69 13.01
C GLU A 35 33.96 17.21 13.30
N TYR A 36 34.66 18.01 12.52
CA TYR A 36 34.63 19.46 12.63
C TYR A 36 33.22 20.07 12.47
N VAL A 37 32.46 19.59 11.50
CA VAL A 37 31.08 20.04 11.29
C VAL A 37 30.16 19.64 12.46
N LEU A 38 30.35 18.42 12.97
CA LEU A 38 29.57 17.90 14.11
C LEU A 38 29.87 18.67 15.39
N GLU A 39 31.15 19.03 15.62
CA GLU A 39 31.56 19.79 16.79
C GLU A 39 31.04 21.22 16.77
N ARG A 40 31.09 21.89 15.63
CA ARG A 40 30.47 23.21 15.43
C ARG A 40 28.96 23.21 15.56
N TYR A 41 28.32 22.16 15.16
CA TYR A 41 26.87 21.99 15.37
C TYR A 41 26.54 21.84 16.86
N LYS A 42 27.33 21.05 17.61
CA LYS A 42 27.16 20.86 19.05
C LYS A 42 27.47 22.13 19.87
N SER A 43 28.41 22.95 19.43
CA SER A 43 28.75 24.23 20.07
C SER A 43 27.82 25.40 19.69
N GLY A 44 26.82 25.17 18.81
CA GLY A 44 25.92 26.21 18.33
C GLY A 44 26.57 27.24 17.39
N GLU A 45 27.81 26.99 16.92
CA GLU A 45 28.56 27.88 16.05
C GLU A 45 28.37 27.59 14.55
N SER A 46 27.41 26.77 14.18
CA SER A 46 27.07 26.54 12.78
C SER A 46 26.55 27.85 12.18
N GLY A 47 27.29 28.43 11.22
CA GLY A 47 27.12 29.77 10.67
C GLY A 47 25.84 30.04 9.87
N PHE A 48 24.72 29.45 10.26
CA PHE A 48 23.38 29.72 9.74
C PHE A 48 22.58 30.73 10.58
N SER A 49 23.21 31.41 11.56
CA SER A 49 22.52 32.36 12.45
C SER A 49 22.14 33.70 11.81
N ASN A 50 22.37 33.92 10.50
CA ASN A 50 21.99 35.15 9.81
C ASN A 50 21.00 34.99 8.65
N PHE A 51 20.50 33.83 8.41
CA PHE A 51 19.26 33.74 7.66
C PHE A 51 18.10 33.97 8.64
N LYS A 52 17.53 35.17 8.64
CA LYS A 52 16.14 35.33 9.07
C LYS A 52 15.38 34.34 8.21
N SER A 53 15.01 33.21 8.78
CA SER A 53 14.02 32.31 8.18
C SER A 53 12.86 33.20 7.80
N PRO A 54 12.42 33.23 6.52
CA PRO A 54 11.13 33.84 6.23
C PRO A 54 10.19 33.21 7.26
N ALA A 55 9.45 34.04 8.00
CA ALA A 55 8.42 33.56 8.88
C ALA A 55 7.31 32.99 7.97
N PHE A 56 7.55 31.77 7.50
CA PHE A 56 6.46 30.93 7.07
C PHE A 56 5.79 30.53 8.37
N ASP A 57 4.67 31.17 8.64
CA ASP A 57 3.69 30.72 9.62
C ASP A 57 3.07 29.43 9.02
N ILE A 58 3.88 28.38 8.96
CA ILE A 58 3.37 27.04 8.73
C ILE A 58 2.76 26.69 10.07
N PRO A 59 1.42 26.69 10.17
CA PRO A 59 0.79 26.21 11.40
C PRO A 59 1.41 24.85 11.64
N ALA A 60 2.01 24.65 12.84
CA ALA A 60 2.56 23.35 13.22
C ALA A 60 1.51 22.30 12.84
N PRO A 61 1.87 21.24 12.11
CA PRO A 61 0.90 20.24 11.76
C PRO A 61 0.25 19.83 13.08
N ARG A 62 -0.99 20.21 13.26
CA ARG A 62 -1.82 19.68 14.32
C ARG A 62 -1.97 18.21 13.99
N PHE A 63 -1.09 17.41 14.52
CA PHE A 63 -1.37 16.01 14.69
C PHE A 63 -2.54 15.97 15.68
N ASP A 64 -3.74 16.09 15.18
CA ASP A 64 -4.92 15.67 15.91
C ASP A 64 -4.74 14.18 16.14
N LYS A 65 -4.10 13.86 17.27
CA LYS A 65 -3.80 12.52 17.76
C LYS A 65 -5.06 11.77 18.24
N VAL A 66 -6.16 12.12 17.69
CA VAL A 66 -7.35 11.28 17.71
C VAL A 66 -7.81 11.28 16.26
N ALA A 67 -7.40 10.25 15.52
CA ALA A 67 -8.17 9.86 14.35
C ALA A 67 -9.60 9.71 14.88
N LYS A 68 -10.47 10.73 14.66
CA LYS A 68 -11.88 10.60 14.96
C LYS A 68 -12.29 9.31 14.31
N GLU A 69 -12.71 8.32 15.10
CA GLU A 69 -13.21 7.06 14.56
C GLU A 69 -14.24 7.44 13.49
N LYS A 70 -13.96 7.08 12.25
CA LYS A 70 -14.88 7.38 11.16
C LYS A 70 -16.18 6.63 11.47
N HIS A 71 -17.21 7.38 11.86
CA HIS A 71 -18.53 6.84 12.13
C HIS A 71 -19.25 6.66 10.81
N PHE A 72 -19.75 5.47 10.56
CA PHE A 72 -20.58 5.15 9.40
C PHE A 72 -22.00 4.89 9.85
N GLU A 73 -22.93 5.65 9.33
CA GLU A 73 -24.35 5.43 9.59
C GLU A 73 -24.79 4.06 9.04
N HIS A 74 -25.57 3.30 9.79
CA HIS A 74 -26.01 1.95 9.46
C HIS A 74 -24.90 0.89 9.29
N ALA A 75 -23.69 1.16 9.74
CA ALA A 75 -22.61 0.17 9.76
C ALA A 75 -21.77 0.31 11.02
N GLU A 76 -21.15 -0.79 11.44
CA GLU A 76 -20.28 -0.86 12.61
C GLU A 76 -18.95 -1.52 12.26
N TRP A 77 -17.86 -1.09 12.88
CA TRP A 77 -16.57 -1.76 12.73
C TRP A 77 -16.68 -3.20 13.21
N VAL A 78 -16.19 -4.14 12.39
CA VAL A 78 -16.28 -5.58 12.70
C VAL A 78 -15.59 -5.91 14.03
N SER A 79 -14.51 -5.21 14.37
CA SER A 79 -13.81 -5.37 15.64
C SER A 79 -14.63 -4.99 16.89
N LYS A 80 -15.72 -4.24 16.72
CA LYS A 80 -16.62 -3.86 17.82
C LYS A 80 -17.78 -4.83 18.03
N LEU A 81 -17.99 -5.75 17.10
CA LEU A 81 -19.05 -6.74 17.17
C LEU A 81 -18.75 -7.78 18.27
N PRO A 82 -19.78 -8.34 18.93
CA PRO A 82 -19.61 -9.45 19.86
C PRO A 82 -18.90 -10.65 19.22
N SER A 83 -18.06 -11.35 19.97
CA SER A 83 -17.24 -12.47 19.48
C SER A 83 -18.04 -13.60 18.81
N GLY A 84 -19.30 -13.82 19.23
CA GLY A 84 -20.22 -14.79 18.63
C GLY A 84 -21.01 -14.29 17.43
N HIS A 85 -20.80 -13.04 16.99
CA HIS A 85 -21.52 -12.49 15.86
C HIS A 85 -21.16 -13.23 14.56
N PHE A 86 -22.14 -13.57 13.72
CA PHE A 86 -21.91 -14.37 12.52
C PHE A 86 -20.88 -13.77 11.54
N CYS A 87 -20.76 -12.44 11.49
CA CYS A 87 -19.72 -11.77 10.71
C CYS A 87 -18.30 -12.06 11.28
N ILE A 88 -18.13 -12.08 12.61
CA ILE A 88 -16.87 -12.47 13.25
C ILE A 88 -16.56 -13.95 12.95
N VAL A 89 -17.57 -14.82 13.05
CA VAL A 89 -17.42 -16.24 12.72
C VAL A 89 -16.97 -16.41 11.26
N TYR A 90 -17.59 -15.66 10.34
CA TYR A 90 -17.17 -15.63 8.93
C TYR A 90 -15.71 -15.23 8.76
N CYS A 91 -15.26 -14.16 9.41
CA CYS A 91 -13.87 -13.69 9.35
C CYS A 91 -12.90 -14.72 9.96
N THR A 92 -13.27 -15.31 11.10
CA THR A 92 -12.46 -16.36 11.77
C THR A 92 -12.30 -17.61 10.89
N ASN A 93 -13.36 -18.07 10.25
CA ASN A 93 -13.33 -19.21 9.34
C ASN A 93 -12.41 -18.95 8.13
N ARG A 94 -12.29 -17.70 7.70
CA ARG A 94 -11.35 -17.27 6.65
C ARG A 94 -9.94 -16.96 7.16
N ARG A 95 -9.65 -17.21 8.43
CA ARG A 95 -8.35 -16.94 9.06
C ARG A 95 -7.95 -15.47 9.04
N PHE A 96 -8.92 -14.55 9.07
CA PHE A 96 -8.61 -13.13 9.15
C PHE A 96 -7.95 -12.79 10.50
N LEU A 97 -6.88 -12.01 10.44
CA LEU A 97 -6.19 -11.49 11.61
C LEU A 97 -6.97 -10.33 12.24
N SER A 98 -6.74 -10.03 13.52
CA SER A 98 -7.36 -8.87 14.19
C SER A 98 -7.14 -7.57 13.43
N THR A 99 -5.91 -7.34 12.93
CA THR A 99 -5.55 -6.16 12.13
C THR A 99 -6.32 -6.05 10.81
N MET A 100 -6.80 -7.15 10.25
CA MET A 100 -7.68 -7.15 9.06
C MET A 100 -9.11 -6.81 9.47
N ILE A 101 -9.60 -7.40 10.58
CA ILE A 101 -10.93 -7.17 11.12
C ILE A 101 -11.13 -5.69 11.50
N ASP A 102 -10.10 -5.03 12.02
CA ASP A 102 -10.11 -3.60 12.37
C ASP A 102 -10.32 -2.67 11.16
N THR A 103 -10.14 -3.17 9.94
CA THR A 103 -10.30 -2.37 8.70
C THR A 103 -11.63 -2.60 7.99
N LEU A 104 -12.47 -3.47 8.51
CA LEU A 104 -13.71 -3.89 7.88
C LEU A 104 -14.93 -3.40 8.68
N LEU A 105 -16.03 -3.16 7.96
CA LEU A 105 -17.31 -2.79 8.56
C LEU A 105 -18.32 -3.93 8.34
N PHE A 106 -19.29 -3.99 9.21
CA PHE A 106 -20.48 -4.82 9.05
C PHE A 106 -21.71 -3.93 8.96
N THR A 107 -22.63 -4.25 8.05
CA THR A 107 -23.95 -3.65 8.01
C THR A 107 -25.02 -4.76 7.93
N PRO A 108 -26.08 -4.65 8.72
CA PRO A 108 -27.22 -5.58 8.61
C PRO A 108 -28.10 -5.29 7.39
N ASN A 109 -27.96 -4.10 6.78
CA ASN A 109 -28.74 -3.69 5.61
C ASN A 109 -27.88 -2.82 4.69
N TYR A 110 -27.30 -3.45 3.68
CA TYR A 110 -26.36 -2.77 2.78
C TYR A 110 -27.01 -1.64 1.97
N LYS A 111 -28.29 -1.78 1.62
CA LYS A 111 -29.04 -0.72 0.92
C LYS A 111 -29.11 0.55 1.76
N LYS A 112 -29.56 0.45 3.03
CA LYS A 112 -29.67 1.61 3.94
C LYS A 112 -28.30 2.26 4.16
N PHE A 113 -27.25 1.46 4.32
CA PHE A 113 -25.89 1.94 4.45
C PHE A 113 -25.44 2.74 3.22
N CYS A 114 -25.68 2.21 2.02
CA CYS A 114 -25.33 2.88 0.77
C CYS A 114 -26.14 4.16 0.53
N ASP A 115 -27.44 4.12 0.80
CA ASP A 115 -28.33 5.30 0.65
C ASP A 115 -27.91 6.45 1.60
N ALA A 116 -27.44 6.12 2.82
CA ALA A 116 -26.93 7.11 3.77
C ALA A 116 -25.55 7.63 3.35
N LEU A 117 -24.68 6.76 2.81
CA LEU A 117 -23.32 7.12 2.40
C LEU A 117 -23.32 8.00 1.13
N VAL A 118 -24.14 7.67 0.14
CA VAL A 118 -24.27 8.40 -1.13
C VAL A 118 -25.75 8.50 -1.49
N PRO A 119 -26.45 9.56 -1.08
CA PRO A 119 -27.84 9.77 -1.44
C PRO A 119 -28.03 9.82 -2.97
N ASN A 120 -29.10 9.21 -3.46
CA ASN A 120 -29.45 9.21 -4.89
C ASN A 120 -28.41 8.59 -5.83
N HIS A 121 -27.65 7.59 -5.39
CA HIS A 121 -26.61 6.94 -6.19
C HIS A 121 -27.12 6.18 -7.42
N GLY A 122 -28.41 5.98 -7.58
CA GLY A 122 -29.05 5.38 -8.76
C GLY A 122 -28.78 3.88 -9.00
N LYS A 123 -28.10 3.19 -8.08
CA LYS A 123 -27.81 1.75 -8.18
C LYS A 123 -28.86 0.93 -7.45
N GLU A 124 -29.28 -0.17 -8.07
CA GLU A 124 -30.05 -1.18 -7.36
C GLU A 124 -29.15 -1.95 -6.40
N ILE A 125 -29.43 -1.82 -5.11
CA ILE A 125 -28.68 -2.45 -4.02
C ILE A 125 -29.66 -3.26 -3.18
N THR A 126 -29.26 -4.50 -2.87
CA THR A 126 -30.03 -5.41 -2.02
C THR A 126 -29.95 -5.03 -0.55
N ALA A 127 -31.04 -5.24 0.19
CA ALA A 127 -31.14 -4.93 1.62
C ALA A 127 -30.70 -6.12 2.50
N ASP A 128 -29.56 -6.73 2.15
CA ASP A 128 -28.98 -7.88 2.85
C ASP A 128 -27.84 -7.46 3.77
N ALA A 129 -27.47 -8.35 4.70
CA ALA A 129 -26.33 -8.16 5.58
C ALA A 129 -25.02 -8.39 4.82
N ARG A 130 -24.08 -7.45 4.96
CA ARG A 130 -22.79 -7.53 4.26
C ARG A 130 -21.60 -7.16 5.13
N LEU A 131 -20.48 -7.81 4.82
CA LEU A 131 -19.16 -7.37 5.21
C LEU A 131 -18.72 -6.28 4.22
N VAL A 132 -18.39 -5.09 4.74
CA VAL A 132 -18.08 -3.92 3.91
C VAL A 132 -16.59 -3.62 3.94
N ILE A 133 -16.01 -3.47 2.77
CA ILE A 133 -14.61 -3.15 2.53
C ILE A 133 -14.55 -1.70 2.09
N PRO A 134 -14.04 -0.76 2.91
CA PRO A 134 -13.85 0.62 2.51
C PRO A 134 -12.58 0.77 1.66
N PHE A 135 -12.66 1.57 0.60
CA PHE A 135 -11.53 1.94 -0.24
C PHE A 135 -11.14 3.39 0.02
N TYR A 136 -9.90 3.60 0.36
CA TYR A 136 -9.33 4.93 0.58
C TYR A 136 -8.27 5.22 -0.49
N ASP A 137 -8.19 6.48 -0.90
CA ASP A 137 -7.12 6.98 -1.74
C ASP A 137 -5.82 7.20 -0.93
N LYS A 138 -4.74 7.62 -1.61
CA LYS A 138 -3.45 7.92 -0.97
C LYS A 138 -3.49 9.08 0.04
N TYR A 139 -4.56 9.84 0.08
CA TYR A 139 -4.80 10.93 1.03
C TYR A 139 -5.73 10.52 2.17
N ASN A 140 -6.04 9.22 2.29
CA ASN A 140 -6.98 8.66 3.27
C ASN A 140 -8.42 9.21 3.13
N THR A 141 -8.82 9.58 1.91
CA THR A 141 -10.19 9.95 1.56
C THR A 141 -10.95 8.70 1.14
N LEU A 142 -12.16 8.50 1.65
CA LEU A 142 -13.02 7.39 1.24
C LEU A 142 -13.53 7.62 -0.20
N ILE A 143 -13.16 6.73 -1.12
CA ILE A 143 -13.52 6.81 -2.53
C ILE A 143 -14.54 5.77 -2.97
N GLY A 144 -14.82 4.81 -2.12
CA GLY A 144 -15.84 3.79 -2.38
C GLY A 144 -15.91 2.73 -1.30
N VAL A 145 -16.89 1.88 -1.42
CA VAL A 145 -17.10 0.71 -0.54
C VAL A 145 -17.51 -0.49 -1.38
N SER A 146 -17.13 -1.69 -0.95
CA SER A 146 -17.58 -2.93 -1.56
C SER A 146 -18.19 -3.84 -0.50
N GLY A 147 -19.47 -4.17 -0.65
CA GLY A 147 -20.20 -5.05 0.25
C GLY A 147 -20.13 -6.49 -0.20
N ARG A 148 -19.47 -7.35 0.58
CA ARG A 148 -19.43 -8.80 0.41
C ARG A 148 -20.62 -9.44 1.11
N ALA A 149 -21.46 -10.19 0.37
CA ALA A 149 -22.53 -10.99 0.97
C ALA A 149 -21.96 -12.06 1.93
N LEU A 150 -22.55 -12.18 3.11
CA LEU A 150 -22.13 -13.14 4.15
C LEU A 150 -22.84 -14.49 4.00
N GLU A 151 -24.00 -14.50 3.35
CA GLU A 151 -24.74 -15.70 3.03
C GLU A 151 -24.44 -16.18 1.60
N ASN A 152 -24.86 -17.41 1.28
CA ASN A 152 -24.73 -17.94 -0.08
C ASN A 152 -25.64 -17.13 -1.03
N SER A 153 -25.03 -16.20 -1.74
CA SER A 153 -25.70 -15.41 -2.78
C SER A 153 -25.26 -15.88 -4.15
N ASP A 154 -26.11 -15.63 -5.16
CA ASP A 154 -25.71 -15.77 -6.55
C ASP A 154 -24.37 -15.06 -6.80
N TYR A 155 -23.52 -15.66 -7.64
CA TYR A 155 -22.17 -15.16 -7.90
C TYR A 155 -22.15 -13.66 -8.29
N LYS A 156 -23.15 -13.21 -9.05
CA LYS A 156 -23.28 -11.81 -9.48
C LYS A 156 -23.57 -10.83 -8.33
N LEU A 157 -24.16 -11.30 -7.22
CA LEU A 157 -24.48 -10.48 -6.06
C LEU A 157 -23.46 -10.62 -4.93
N ARG A 158 -22.43 -11.46 -5.12
CA ARG A 158 -21.42 -11.72 -4.10
C ARG A 158 -20.71 -10.46 -3.63
N TYR A 159 -20.37 -9.57 -4.55
CA TYR A 159 -19.82 -8.25 -4.28
C TYR A 159 -20.66 -7.19 -4.95
N VAL A 160 -21.03 -6.17 -4.19
CA VAL A 160 -21.69 -4.97 -4.70
C VAL A 160 -20.89 -3.76 -4.28
N THR A 161 -20.44 -2.99 -5.27
CA THR A 161 -19.53 -1.86 -5.06
C THR A 161 -20.25 -0.55 -5.31
N LEU A 162 -20.07 0.42 -4.40
CA LEU A 162 -20.55 1.80 -4.52
C LEU A 162 -19.36 2.76 -4.45
N ARG A 163 -19.30 3.72 -5.37
CA ARG A 163 -18.35 4.84 -5.33
C ARG A 163 -18.93 5.98 -4.52
N THR A 164 -18.09 6.68 -3.75
CA THR A 164 -18.51 7.82 -2.93
C THR A 164 -18.30 9.17 -3.63
N ASN A 165 -17.63 9.16 -4.78
CA ASN A 165 -17.37 10.33 -5.59
C ASN A 165 -17.62 10.02 -7.08
N GLU A 166 -17.75 11.06 -7.89
CA GLU A 166 -17.88 10.96 -9.34
C GLU A 166 -16.55 10.69 -10.06
N SER A 167 -15.44 10.64 -9.33
CA SER A 167 -14.14 10.33 -9.91
C SER A 167 -14.16 8.97 -10.61
N GLN A 168 -13.53 8.91 -11.78
CA GLN A 168 -13.31 7.66 -12.51
C GLN A 168 -12.08 6.88 -12.02
N ASP A 169 -11.46 7.32 -10.91
CA ASP A 169 -10.31 6.64 -10.33
C ASP A 169 -10.65 5.19 -9.99
N LYS A 170 -9.72 4.30 -10.25
CA LYS A 170 -9.90 2.88 -9.96
C LYS A 170 -9.95 2.63 -8.45
N LEU A 171 -10.86 1.78 -8.03
CA LEU A 171 -10.91 1.34 -6.63
C LEU A 171 -9.80 0.34 -6.38
N ILE A 172 -8.75 0.80 -5.71
CA ILE A 172 -7.61 -0.02 -5.31
C ILE A 172 -7.58 -0.04 -3.79
N TYR A 173 -7.68 -1.22 -3.20
CA TYR A 173 -7.62 -1.40 -1.76
C TYR A 173 -6.17 -1.26 -1.26
N GLY A 174 -5.97 -0.53 -0.17
CA GLY A 174 -4.66 -0.37 0.47
C GLY A 174 -3.81 0.78 -0.07
N MET A 175 -4.36 1.65 -0.93
CA MET A 175 -3.64 2.83 -1.44
C MET A 175 -3.26 3.83 -0.35
N ASP A 176 -4.02 3.87 0.74
CA ASP A 176 -3.77 4.69 1.93
C ASP A 176 -2.58 4.20 2.78
N LYS A 177 -2.14 2.96 2.57
CA LYS A 177 -1.14 2.27 3.41
C LYS A 177 0.10 1.83 2.65
N VAL A 178 0.05 1.86 1.31
CA VAL A 178 1.16 1.35 0.48
C VAL A 178 2.40 2.25 0.56
N ASN A 179 3.55 1.63 0.80
CA ASN A 179 4.86 2.29 0.73
C ASN A 179 5.47 2.05 -0.66
N THR A 180 5.44 3.06 -1.53
CA THR A 180 5.94 2.96 -2.90
C THR A 180 7.47 2.90 -3.01
N ASN A 181 8.20 3.16 -1.93
CA ASN A 181 9.67 3.01 -1.87
C ASN A 181 10.11 1.56 -1.63
N GLU A 182 9.18 0.67 -1.32
CA GLU A 182 9.42 -0.75 -1.11
C GLU A 182 8.77 -1.59 -2.21
N LEU A 183 9.06 -2.90 -2.24
CA LEU A 183 8.39 -3.83 -3.14
C LEU A 183 6.88 -3.84 -2.90
N VAL A 184 6.10 -3.38 -3.89
CA VAL A 184 4.64 -3.39 -3.85
C VAL A 184 4.11 -4.68 -4.49
N LYS A 185 3.29 -5.39 -3.74
CA LYS A 185 2.55 -6.56 -4.21
C LYS A 185 1.18 -6.13 -4.70
N ILE A 186 0.73 -6.70 -5.81
CA ILE A 186 -0.56 -6.38 -6.43
C ILE A 186 -1.30 -7.69 -6.64
N VAL A 187 -2.47 -7.81 -6.04
CA VAL A 187 -3.36 -8.99 -6.11
C VAL A 187 -4.73 -8.61 -6.67
N GLU A 188 -5.54 -9.60 -7.03
CA GLU A 188 -6.86 -9.35 -7.61
C GLU A 188 -7.87 -8.84 -6.57
N GLY A 189 -7.91 -9.48 -5.40
CA GLY A 189 -8.91 -9.23 -4.38
C GLY A 189 -8.42 -8.41 -3.18
N PRO A 190 -9.26 -7.56 -2.60
CA PRO A 190 -8.94 -6.87 -1.34
C PRO A 190 -8.59 -7.82 -0.20
N PHE A 191 -9.33 -8.94 -0.06
CA PHE A 191 -9.07 -9.90 1.01
C PHE A 191 -7.69 -10.54 0.90
N ASP A 192 -7.27 -10.91 -0.31
CA ASP A 192 -5.96 -11.49 -0.56
C ASP A 192 -4.84 -10.51 -0.20
N SER A 193 -5.03 -9.23 -0.50
CA SER A 193 -4.05 -8.19 -0.18
C SER A 193 -3.83 -8.03 1.33
N MET A 194 -4.85 -8.27 2.15
CA MET A 194 -4.76 -8.12 3.60
C MET A 194 -3.80 -9.14 4.26
N PHE A 195 -3.56 -10.30 3.64
CA PHE A 195 -2.63 -11.32 4.17
C PHE A 195 -1.16 -11.01 3.89
N LEU A 196 -0.88 -10.01 3.07
CA LEU A 196 0.46 -9.65 2.62
C LEU A 196 0.86 -8.26 3.11
N SER A 197 2.13 -8.10 3.47
CA SER A 197 2.69 -6.78 3.76
C SER A 197 2.91 -5.99 2.48
N ASN A 198 2.73 -4.68 2.52
CA ASN A 198 2.89 -3.74 1.41
C ASN A 198 2.21 -4.24 0.13
N CYS A 199 0.91 -4.49 0.24
CA CYS A 199 0.10 -5.10 -0.80
C CYS A 199 -1.18 -4.31 -1.06
N VAL A 200 -1.57 -4.24 -2.33
CA VAL A 200 -2.83 -3.64 -2.77
C VAL A 200 -3.70 -4.66 -3.48
N GLY A 201 -5.02 -4.51 -3.35
CA GLY A 201 -6.01 -5.29 -4.09
C GLY A 201 -6.61 -4.48 -5.23
N SER A 202 -6.66 -5.04 -6.43
CA SER A 202 -7.11 -4.34 -7.65
C SER A 202 -8.58 -3.92 -7.64
N GLY A 203 -9.41 -4.54 -6.83
CA GLY A 203 -10.83 -4.21 -6.70
C GLY A 203 -11.63 -4.39 -8.00
N ASP A 204 -11.67 -3.38 -8.85
CA ASP A 204 -12.44 -3.34 -10.09
C ASP A 204 -11.58 -3.27 -11.36
N SER A 205 -10.30 -3.51 -11.28
CA SER A 205 -9.38 -3.40 -12.42
C SER A 205 -8.42 -4.59 -12.54
N ALA A 206 -7.94 -4.84 -13.78
CA ALA A 206 -6.90 -5.83 -14.00
C ALA A 206 -5.58 -5.42 -13.33
N LEU A 207 -4.78 -6.39 -12.86
CA LEU A 207 -3.52 -6.16 -12.14
C LEU A 207 -2.55 -5.24 -12.89
N ILE A 208 -2.43 -5.40 -14.22
CA ILE A 208 -1.56 -4.56 -15.06
C ILE A 208 -2.00 -3.10 -15.04
N GLN A 209 -3.31 -2.85 -15.07
CA GLN A 209 -3.86 -1.50 -14.98
C GLN A 209 -3.54 -0.89 -13.60
N THR A 210 -3.77 -1.65 -12.53
CA THR A 210 -3.42 -1.24 -11.17
C THR A 210 -1.93 -0.95 -11.04
N ALA A 211 -1.06 -1.81 -11.60
CA ALA A 211 0.39 -1.60 -11.58
C ALA A 211 0.84 -0.30 -12.27
N LYS A 212 0.13 0.13 -13.32
CA LYS A 212 0.41 1.40 -14.00
C LYS A 212 0.02 2.63 -13.16
N LEU A 213 -0.98 2.51 -12.30
CA LEU A 213 -1.47 3.60 -11.44
C LEU A 213 -0.62 3.80 -10.18
N ILE A 214 0.16 2.80 -9.78
CA ILE A 214 1.01 2.86 -8.59
C ILE A 214 2.40 3.35 -9.01
N ASP A 215 2.80 4.50 -8.45
CA ASP A 215 4.13 5.08 -8.67
C ASP A 215 5.15 4.41 -7.74
N ALA A 216 5.54 3.18 -8.08
CA ALA A 216 6.58 2.40 -7.40
C ALA A 216 7.49 1.78 -8.45
N GLU A 217 8.79 1.76 -8.20
CA GLU A 217 9.78 1.14 -9.08
C GLU A 217 9.64 -0.38 -9.07
N ASN A 218 9.54 -0.95 -7.88
CA ASN A 218 9.53 -2.39 -7.68
C ASN A 218 8.11 -2.91 -7.43
N LYS A 219 7.57 -3.66 -8.37
CA LYS A 219 6.23 -4.25 -8.31
C LYS A 219 6.26 -5.73 -8.62
N VAL A 220 5.37 -6.49 -7.96
CA VAL A 220 5.12 -7.89 -8.28
C VAL A 220 3.62 -8.12 -8.43
N LEU A 221 3.22 -8.71 -9.54
CA LEU A 221 1.84 -9.07 -9.86
C LEU A 221 1.59 -10.52 -9.44
N ILE A 222 0.53 -10.72 -8.69
CA ILE A 222 0.18 -12.02 -8.12
C ILE A 222 -1.23 -12.35 -8.59
N PHE A 223 -1.31 -13.15 -9.65
CA PHE A 223 -2.57 -13.63 -10.23
C PHE A 223 -3.11 -14.80 -9.43
N ASP A 224 -4.41 -15.03 -9.50
CA ASP A 224 -5.04 -16.25 -8.99
C ASP A 224 -4.40 -17.49 -9.63
N ASN A 225 -4.33 -18.58 -8.88
CA ASN A 225 -3.76 -19.85 -9.35
C ASN A 225 -4.79 -20.63 -10.20
N GLU A 226 -5.07 -20.10 -11.38
CA GLU A 226 -6.04 -20.66 -12.33
C GLU A 226 -5.37 -21.01 -13.67
N PRO A 227 -4.51 -22.03 -13.76
CA PRO A 227 -3.73 -22.35 -14.96
C PRO A 227 -4.59 -22.81 -16.18
N ARG A 228 -5.88 -23.12 -15.94
CA ARG A 228 -6.87 -23.48 -16.99
C ARG A 228 -7.77 -22.32 -17.41
N ASN A 229 -7.72 -21.21 -16.71
CA ASN A 229 -8.50 -20.02 -17.04
C ASN A 229 -7.77 -19.22 -18.12
N LYS A 230 -8.30 -19.22 -19.35
CA LYS A 230 -7.69 -18.56 -20.51
C LYS A 230 -7.48 -17.06 -20.31
N GLU A 231 -8.35 -16.40 -19.53
CA GLU A 231 -8.24 -14.97 -19.24
C GLU A 231 -7.05 -14.69 -18.31
N ILE A 232 -6.92 -15.42 -17.20
CA ILE A 232 -5.79 -15.29 -16.27
C ILE A 232 -4.48 -15.64 -16.98
N VAL A 233 -4.44 -16.71 -17.76
CA VAL A 233 -3.28 -17.12 -18.55
C VAL A 233 -2.86 -16.01 -19.51
N LYS A 234 -3.80 -15.38 -20.21
CA LYS A 234 -3.52 -14.25 -21.11
C LYS A 234 -2.98 -13.04 -20.36
N LEU A 235 -3.61 -12.64 -19.25
CA LEU A 235 -3.20 -11.49 -18.45
C LEU A 235 -1.79 -11.69 -17.86
N MET A 236 -1.46 -12.90 -17.40
CA MET A 236 -0.13 -13.24 -16.90
C MET A 236 0.92 -13.21 -18.03
N ASP A 237 0.60 -13.74 -19.22
CA ASP A 237 1.49 -13.67 -20.39
C ASP A 237 1.78 -12.21 -20.80
N ASP A 238 0.76 -11.37 -20.79
CA ASP A 238 0.89 -9.94 -21.09
C ASP A 238 1.74 -9.22 -20.03
N ALA A 239 1.60 -9.56 -18.75
CA ALA A 239 2.43 -9.03 -17.67
C ALA A 239 3.92 -9.43 -17.84
N ILE A 240 4.18 -10.68 -18.21
CA ILE A 240 5.55 -11.18 -18.50
C ILE A 240 6.16 -10.45 -19.70
N LYS A 241 5.40 -10.25 -20.78
CA LYS A 241 5.85 -9.48 -21.97
C LYS A 241 6.18 -8.04 -21.63
N LEU A 242 5.46 -7.44 -20.69
CA LEU A 242 5.72 -6.09 -20.17
C LEU A 242 6.85 -6.05 -19.12
N ASN A 243 7.53 -7.19 -18.92
CA ASN A 243 8.67 -7.34 -17.98
C ASN A 243 8.34 -7.05 -16.51
N TYR A 244 7.08 -7.26 -16.08
CA TYR A 244 6.74 -7.25 -14.68
C TYR A 244 7.30 -8.48 -13.95
N ASN A 245 7.60 -8.33 -12.65
CA ASN A 245 7.76 -9.48 -11.79
C ASN A 245 6.40 -10.14 -11.58
N VAL A 246 6.33 -11.46 -11.75
CA VAL A 246 5.11 -12.23 -11.57
C VAL A 246 5.35 -13.43 -10.67
N VAL A 247 4.35 -13.81 -9.90
CA VAL A 247 4.38 -15.07 -9.14
C VAL A 247 3.88 -16.19 -10.04
N ILE A 248 4.66 -17.24 -10.17
CA ILE A 248 4.25 -18.48 -10.85
C ILE A 248 4.08 -19.54 -9.77
N TRP A 249 2.85 -19.94 -9.53
CA TRP A 249 2.51 -20.88 -8.46
C TRP A 249 3.11 -22.27 -8.73
N PRO A 250 3.73 -22.93 -7.74
CA PRO A 250 4.26 -24.27 -7.92
C PRO A 250 3.13 -25.31 -7.98
N ASP A 251 3.34 -26.41 -8.69
CA ASP A 251 2.34 -27.46 -8.95
C ASP A 251 1.72 -28.07 -7.68
N MET A 252 2.43 -28.00 -6.55
CA MET A 252 1.94 -28.50 -5.26
C MET A 252 0.83 -27.62 -4.64
N ILE A 253 0.58 -26.43 -5.17
CA ILE A 253 -0.47 -25.52 -4.70
C ILE A 253 -1.71 -25.73 -5.55
N GLU A 254 -2.74 -26.28 -4.93
CA GLU A 254 -4.04 -26.55 -5.58
C GLU A 254 -5.05 -25.43 -5.36
N GLN A 255 -4.85 -24.63 -4.30
CA GLN A 255 -5.72 -23.52 -3.92
C GLN A 255 -5.70 -22.42 -4.98
N LYS A 256 -6.87 -21.84 -5.20
CA LYS A 256 -7.07 -20.81 -6.21
C LYS A 256 -6.44 -19.47 -5.82
N ASP A 257 -6.73 -18.98 -4.63
CA ASP A 257 -6.38 -17.65 -4.16
C ASP A 257 -5.57 -17.70 -2.85
N ILE A 258 -5.04 -16.55 -2.45
CA ILE A 258 -4.20 -16.41 -1.25
C ILE A 258 -4.99 -16.78 0.01
N ASN A 259 -6.27 -16.38 0.10
CA ASN A 259 -7.08 -16.72 1.27
C ASN A 259 -7.26 -18.24 1.41
N GLU A 260 -7.55 -18.95 0.32
CA GLU A 260 -7.66 -20.41 0.33
C GLU A 260 -6.33 -21.08 0.71
N MET A 261 -5.19 -20.55 0.23
CA MET A 261 -3.86 -21.04 0.60
C MET A 261 -3.59 -20.86 2.09
N VAL A 262 -3.96 -19.73 2.68
CA VAL A 262 -3.84 -19.48 4.13
C VAL A 262 -4.74 -20.43 4.92
N MET A 263 -5.97 -20.65 4.47
CA MET A 263 -6.90 -21.60 5.11
C MET A 263 -6.36 -23.04 5.07
N ALA A 264 -5.67 -23.42 3.98
CA ALA A 264 -4.99 -24.70 3.84
C ALA A 264 -3.69 -24.81 4.66
N GLY A 265 -3.25 -23.73 5.32
CA GLY A 265 -2.06 -23.72 6.18
C GLY A 265 -0.74 -23.48 5.46
N HIS A 266 -0.78 -23.02 4.21
CA HIS A 266 0.43 -22.70 3.46
C HIS A 266 1.13 -21.43 3.98
N ASN A 267 2.46 -21.42 3.97
CA ASN A 267 3.24 -20.19 4.19
C ASN A 267 3.31 -19.37 2.90
N VAL A 268 2.23 -18.63 2.62
CA VAL A 268 2.07 -17.87 1.38
C VAL A 268 3.20 -16.87 1.15
N LYS A 269 3.69 -16.20 2.22
CA LYS A 269 4.79 -15.22 2.12
C LYS A 269 6.07 -15.87 1.58
N LYS A 270 6.39 -17.09 2.06
CA LYS A 270 7.53 -17.85 1.58
C LYS A 270 7.33 -18.31 0.14
N ILE A 271 6.14 -18.84 -0.19
CA ILE A 271 5.82 -19.31 -1.54
C ILE A 271 5.96 -18.17 -2.55
N ILE A 272 5.38 -17.00 -2.28
CA ILE A 272 5.49 -15.81 -3.14
C ILE A 272 6.96 -15.43 -3.34
N LYS A 273 7.74 -15.33 -2.24
CA LYS A 273 9.15 -14.97 -2.31
C LYS A 273 9.95 -15.93 -3.19
N ASP A 274 9.73 -17.24 -3.03
CA ASP A 274 10.51 -18.28 -3.71
C ASP A 274 10.06 -18.48 -5.18
N ASN A 275 8.87 -17.99 -5.55
CA ASN A 275 8.27 -18.20 -6.87
C ASN A 275 7.96 -16.90 -7.63
N THR A 276 8.64 -15.81 -7.28
CA THR A 276 8.59 -14.56 -8.04
C THR A 276 9.67 -14.58 -9.11
N PHE A 277 9.28 -14.39 -10.37
CA PHE A 277 10.16 -14.45 -11.53
C PHE A 277 9.92 -13.25 -12.46
N THR A 278 10.93 -12.96 -13.30
CA THR A 278 10.85 -11.91 -14.34
C THR A 278 11.53 -12.37 -15.63
N GLY A 279 11.25 -11.70 -16.74
CA GLY A 279 11.90 -11.90 -18.02
C GLY A 279 11.83 -13.34 -18.53
N LEU A 280 12.95 -13.88 -19.01
CA LEU A 280 13.01 -15.23 -19.60
C LEU A 280 12.66 -16.32 -18.59
N THR A 281 13.10 -16.18 -17.33
CA THR A 281 12.80 -17.17 -16.28
C THR A 281 11.29 -17.25 -16.02
N ALA A 282 10.60 -16.11 -15.93
CA ALA A 282 9.15 -16.06 -15.80
C ALA A 282 8.48 -16.76 -16.97
N LYS A 283 8.93 -16.48 -18.23
CA LYS A 283 8.38 -17.10 -19.44
C LYS A 283 8.53 -18.62 -19.44
N MET A 284 9.69 -19.13 -19.05
CA MET A 284 9.93 -20.59 -18.99
C MET A 284 9.04 -21.25 -17.91
N LYS A 285 8.97 -20.68 -16.71
CA LYS A 285 8.12 -21.19 -15.62
C LYS A 285 6.63 -21.12 -16.00
N PHE A 286 6.20 -20.03 -16.63
CA PHE A 286 4.82 -19.85 -17.09
C PHE A 286 4.39 -20.90 -18.10
N ILE A 287 5.26 -21.28 -19.05
CA ILE A 287 4.98 -22.36 -20.03
C ILE A 287 4.71 -23.68 -19.28
N GLY A 288 5.45 -23.97 -18.22
CA GLY A 288 5.22 -25.15 -17.39
C GLY A 288 3.96 -25.07 -16.52
N TRP A 289 3.54 -23.87 -16.10
CA TRP A 289 2.39 -23.65 -15.22
C TRP A 289 1.04 -23.70 -15.97
N LYS A 290 0.94 -23.05 -17.14
CA LYS A 290 -0.33 -22.98 -17.88
C LYS A 290 -0.80 -24.36 -18.36
N ARG A 291 -2.12 -24.57 -18.35
CA ARG A 291 -2.79 -25.83 -18.73
C ARG A 291 -3.83 -25.62 -19.86
N CYS A 292 -3.82 -24.51 -20.57
CA CYS A 292 -4.69 -24.21 -21.73
C CYS A 292 -3.91 -23.46 -22.81
#